data_3bc5c44966653fb4b76d747a2a1c49ba
#
_entry.id   3bc5c44966653fb4b76d747a2a1c49ba
#
_cell.length_a   1.000
_cell.length_b   1.000
_cell.length_c   1.000
_cell.angle_alpha   90.00
_cell.angle_beta   90.00
_cell.angle_gamma   90.00
#
_symmetry.space_group_name_H-M   'P 1'
#
loop_
_entity.id
_entity.type
_entity.pdbx_description
1 polymer ?
#
loop_
_entity_poly.entity_id
_entity_poly.type
_entity_poly.pdbx_seq_one_letter_code
_entity_poly.pdbx_strand_id
1 'polypeptide(L)'
;MSLKHLVVVIFLPVLLVIYGCLGVGGDVQSGRNALQTGRPNDAIGYLTQAVAVDPNYKIPYRVGVGVLVYLGRAYLETGKDTEARQTLERAVQLDNDDPLAHLYLGIALIKTGEGERGRREIESGLKSIDDTLEYIAEDLVYGFYWDPNMQIRNDIRSSLAAKLDNAQLIIAGERIGKQFDEEIDKARRDQARGRGGSDSGGGGGS
;
A
#
# COMPACT_ATOMS: atom_id res chain seq x y z
N MET A 1 -49.46 -16.88 1.75
CA MET A 1 -47.97 -16.94 1.60
C MET A 1 -47.44 -17.87 2.69
N SER A 2 -46.81 -18.97 2.34
CA SER A 2 -46.31 -19.96 3.32
C SER A 2 -45.19 -19.38 4.12
N LEU A 3 -45.14 -19.64 5.44
CA LEU A 3 -44.08 -19.22 6.38
C LEU A 3 -42.67 -19.58 5.87
N LYS A 4 -42.55 -20.66 5.08
CA LYS A 4 -41.29 -21.09 4.44
C LYS A 4 -40.80 -20.10 3.38
N HIS A 5 -41.65 -19.41 2.64
CA HIS A 5 -41.25 -18.39 1.66
C HIS A 5 -40.85 -17.07 2.31
N LEU A 6 -41.44 -16.74 3.46
CA LEU A 6 -41.07 -15.54 4.23
C LEU A 6 -39.67 -15.65 4.83
N VAL A 7 -39.32 -16.83 5.33
CA VAL A 7 -37.98 -17.07 5.91
C VAL A 7 -36.90 -16.98 4.84
N VAL A 8 -37.13 -17.52 3.64
CA VAL A 8 -36.14 -17.46 2.53
C VAL A 8 -35.88 -16.03 2.03
N VAL A 9 -36.96 -15.22 1.96
CA VAL A 9 -36.87 -13.83 1.49
C VAL A 9 -36.12 -12.93 2.51
N ILE A 10 -36.18 -13.22 3.81
CA ILE A 10 -35.51 -12.42 4.84
C ILE A 10 -34.04 -12.86 5.02
N PHE A 11 -33.75 -14.16 4.89
CA PHE A 11 -32.38 -14.68 5.07
C PHE A 11 -31.45 -14.40 3.88
N LEU A 12 -31.98 -14.34 2.65
CA LEU A 12 -31.15 -14.12 1.45
C LEU A 12 -30.46 -12.75 1.43
N PRO A 13 -31.13 -11.61 1.72
CA PRO A 13 -30.46 -10.30 1.76
C PRO A 13 -29.52 -10.14 2.96
N VAL A 14 -29.80 -10.80 4.10
CA VAL A 14 -28.91 -10.77 5.27
C VAL A 14 -27.61 -11.51 4.98
N LEU A 15 -27.64 -12.63 4.26
CA LEU A 15 -26.44 -13.35 3.83
C LEU A 15 -25.58 -12.52 2.88
N LEU A 16 -26.19 -11.80 1.93
CA LEU A 16 -25.48 -10.92 1.00
C LEU A 16 -24.76 -9.76 1.69
N VAL A 17 -25.35 -9.19 2.74
CA VAL A 17 -24.73 -8.10 3.53
C VAL A 17 -23.54 -8.59 4.35
N ILE A 18 -23.58 -9.83 4.86
CA ILE A 18 -22.46 -10.41 5.63
C ILE A 18 -21.27 -10.72 4.74
N TYR A 19 -21.48 -11.17 3.49
CA TYR A 19 -20.39 -11.37 2.52
C TYR A 19 -19.74 -10.07 2.07
N GLY A 20 -20.49 -8.95 2.00
CA GLY A 20 -19.95 -7.63 1.63
C GLY A 20 -19.05 -7.00 2.70
N CYS A 21 -19.30 -7.24 3.99
CA CYS A 21 -18.51 -6.65 5.08
C CYS A 21 -17.18 -7.38 5.40
N LEU A 22 -17.01 -8.63 4.96
CA LEU A 22 -15.78 -9.40 5.14
C LEU A 22 -14.76 -9.21 3.99
N GLY A 23 -15.17 -8.54 2.87
CA GLY A 23 -14.50 -8.61 1.59
C GLY A 23 -13.31 -7.63 1.43
N VAL A 24 -13.47 -6.34 1.71
CA VAL A 24 -12.52 -5.30 1.26
C VAL A 24 -11.11 -5.54 1.81
N GLY A 25 -10.97 -5.71 3.11
CA GLY A 25 -9.67 -5.94 3.74
C GLY A 25 -9.02 -7.25 3.30
N GLY A 26 -9.80 -8.30 3.07
CA GLY A 26 -9.35 -9.59 2.56
C GLY A 26 -8.87 -9.50 1.13
N ASP A 27 -9.62 -8.82 0.28
CA ASP A 27 -9.26 -8.63 -1.14
C ASP A 27 -8.01 -7.75 -1.26
N VAL A 28 -7.89 -6.67 -0.48
CA VAL A 28 -6.67 -5.84 -0.45
C VAL A 28 -5.46 -6.65 0.01
N GLN A 29 -5.60 -7.47 1.06
CA GLN A 29 -4.51 -8.31 1.53
C GLN A 29 -4.12 -9.37 0.49
N SER A 30 -5.09 -9.98 -0.21
CA SER A 30 -4.85 -10.94 -1.28
C SER A 30 -4.15 -10.29 -2.47
N GLY A 31 -4.57 -9.10 -2.86
CA GLY A 31 -3.95 -8.30 -3.91
C GLY A 31 -2.50 -7.92 -3.58
N ARG A 32 -2.24 -7.46 -2.36
CA ARG A 32 -0.88 -7.17 -1.89
C ARG A 32 0.01 -8.42 -1.90
N ASN A 33 -0.49 -9.53 -1.37
CA ASN A 33 0.24 -10.79 -1.39
C ASN A 33 0.56 -11.26 -2.82
N ALA A 34 -0.37 -11.08 -3.75
CA ALA A 34 -0.16 -11.38 -5.16
C ALA A 34 0.96 -10.49 -5.76
N LEU A 35 1.01 -9.18 -5.46
CA LEU A 35 2.11 -8.29 -5.85
C LEU A 35 3.45 -8.73 -5.25
N GLN A 36 3.49 -9.03 -3.96
CA GLN A 36 4.72 -9.47 -3.28
C GLN A 36 5.27 -10.80 -3.82
N THR A 37 4.39 -11.65 -4.34
CA THR A 37 4.75 -12.95 -4.93
C THR A 37 4.89 -12.94 -6.45
N GLY A 38 4.94 -11.75 -7.10
CA GLY A 38 5.16 -11.60 -8.53
C GLY A 38 3.97 -12.06 -9.40
N ARG A 39 2.75 -11.93 -8.90
CA ARG A 39 1.50 -12.27 -9.60
C ARG A 39 0.61 -11.05 -9.82
N PRO A 40 1.09 -10.02 -10.55
CA PRO A 40 0.37 -8.75 -10.66
C PRO A 40 -0.98 -8.87 -11.39
N ASN A 41 -1.16 -9.84 -12.29
CA ASN A 41 -2.46 -10.09 -12.93
C ASN A 41 -3.53 -10.57 -11.92
N ASP A 42 -3.15 -11.44 -10.97
CA ASP A 42 -4.05 -11.86 -9.90
C ASP A 42 -4.38 -10.69 -8.98
N ALA A 43 -3.37 -9.84 -8.69
CA ALA A 43 -3.55 -8.64 -7.88
C ALA A 43 -4.59 -7.70 -8.47
N ILE A 44 -4.60 -7.49 -9.80
CA ILE A 44 -5.61 -6.65 -10.47
C ILE A 44 -7.02 -7.16 -10.15
N GLY A 45 -7.24 -8.49 -10.19
CA GLY A 45 -8.55 -9.08 -9.91
C GLY A 45 -9.04 -8.75 -8.49
N TYR A 46 -8.23 -9.04 -7.48
CA TYR A 46 -8.57 -8.78 -6.08
C TYR A 46 -8.74 -7.28 -5.78
N LEU A 47 -7.80 -6.45 -6.26
CA LEU A 47 -7.83 -5.01 -5.98
C LEU A 47 -8.98 -4.29 -6.70
N THR A 48 -9.36 -4.75 -7.89
CA THR A 48 -10.54 -4.22 -8.59
C THR A 48 -11.82 -4.53 -7.82
N GLN A 49 -11.94 -5.72 -7.22
CA GLN A 49 -13.08 -6.06 -6.36
C GLN A 49 -13.10 -5.17 -5.11
N ALA A 50 -11.96 -4.98 -4.47
CA ALA A 50 -11.84 -4.10 -3.31
C ALA A 50 -12.25 -2.64 -3.63
N VAL A 51 -11.75 -2.09 -4.75
CA VAL A 51 -12.09 -0.73 -5.22
C VAL A 51 -13.56 -0.58 -5.56
N ALA A 52 -14.21 -1.63 -6.06
CA ALA A 52 -15.65 -1.61 -6.36
C ALA A 52 -16.50 -1.51 -5.09
N VAL A 53 -16.01 -2.03 -3.96
CA VAL A 53 -16.71 -1.97 -2.66
C VAL A 53 -16.38 -0.67 -1.92
N ASP A 54 -15.10 -0.34 -1.79
CA ASP A 54 -14.64 0.89 -1.13
C ASP A 54 -13.35 1.44 -1.79
N PRO A 55 -13.47 2.41 -2.68
CA PRO A 55 -12.31 3.03 -3.34
C PRO A 55 -11.45 3.88 -2.39
N ASN A 56 -11.97 4.25 -1.21
CA ASN A 56 -11.26 5.02 -0.20
C ASN A 56 -10.57 4.15 0.85
N TYR A 57 -10.67 2.83 0.73
CA TYR A 57 -10.08 1.93 1.70
C TYR A 57 -8.56 2.14 1.80
N LYS A 58 -8.10 2.34 3.03
CA LYS A 58 -6.69 2.38 3.40
C LYS A 58 -6.36 1.22 4.34
N ILE A 59 -5.16 0.70 4.23
CA ILE A 59 -4.69 -0.30 5.19
C ILE A 59 -4.66 0.34 6.57
N PRO A 60 -5.32 -0.28 7.58
CA PRO A 60 -5.41 0.28 8.91
C PRO A 60 -4.08 0.12 9.67
N TYR A 61 -3.10 0.91 9.31
CA TYR A 61 -1.80 0.95 9.96
C TYR A 61 -1.23 2.38 9.97
N ARG A 62 -0.06 2.60 10.60
CA ARG A 62 0.56 3.94 10.73
C ARG A 62 0.78 4.64 9.39
N VAL A 63 1.18 3.88 8.38
CA VAL A 63 1.23 4.33 7.00
C VAL A 63 0.07 3.68 6.26
N GLY A 64 -1.02 4.41 6.16
CA GLY A 64 -2.27 3.92 5.58
C GLY A 64 -2.27 4.04 4.06
N VAL A 65 -1.60 3.14 3.35
CA VAL A 65 -1.60 3.12 1.88
C VAL A 65 -2.96 2.76 1.32
N GLY A 66 -3.43 3.56 0.34
CA GLY A 66 -4.73 3.40 -0.29
C GLY A 66 -4.82 2.21 -1.25
N VAL A 67 -6.00 1.59 -1.36
CA VAL A 67 -6.24 0.46 -2.29
C VAL A 67 -5.95 0.82 -3.74
N LEU A 68 -6.23 2.06 -4.17
CA LEU A 68 -5.94 2.53 -5.53
C LEU A 68 -4.44 2.58 -5.83
N VAL A 69 -3.60 2.79 -4.83
CA VAL A 69 -2.14 2.76 -5.00
C VAL A 69 -1.67 1.36 -5.38
N TYR A 70 -2.17 0.34 -4.69
CA TYR A 70 -1.86 -1.06 -5.01
C TYR A 70 -2.40 -1.47 -6.38
N LEU A 71 -3.60 -1.03 -6.76
CA LEU A 71 -4.16 -1.30 -8.08
C LEU A 71 -3.35 -0.60 -9.18
N GLY A 72 -2.95 0.65 -8.97
CA GLY A 72 -2.08 1.38 -9.89
C GLY A 72 -0.71 0.71 -10.07
N ARG A 73 -0.10 0.25 -8.97
CA ARG A 73 1.12 -0.56 -9.01
C ARG A 73 0.94 -1.87 -9.80
N ALA A 74 -0.16 -2.58 -9.59
CA ALA A 74 -0.45 -3.81 -10.34
C ALA A 74 -0.59 -3.55 -11.85
N TYR A 75 -1.18 -2.43 -12.24
CA TYR A 75 -1.22 -2.00 -13.63
C TYR A 75 0.17 -1.68 -14.19
N LEU A 76 1.03 -0.97 -13.44
CA LEU A 76 2.42 -0.72 -13.87
C LEU A 76 3.20 -2.01 -14.08
N GLU A 77 3.11 -2.96 -13.16
CA GLU A 77 3.81 -4.25 -13.24
C GLU A 77 3.30 -5.14 -14.41
N THR A 78 2.10 -4.85 -14.95
CA THR A 78 1.54 -5.54 -16.13
C THR A 78 1.65 -4.74 -17.43
N GLY A 79 2.33 -3.59 -17.43
CA GLY A 79 2.50 -2.72 -18.61
C GLY A 79 1.22 -1.98 -19.03
N LYS A 80 0.22 -1.90 -18.17
CA LYS A 80 -1.02 -1.13 -18.38
C LYS A 80 -0.83 0.30 -17.89
N ASP A 81 0.11 1.02 -18.54
CA ASP A 81 0.62 2.30 -18.04
C ASP A 81 -0.46 3.41 -18.05
N THR A 82 -1.41 3.37 -18.98
CA THR A 82 -2.52 4.33 -19.05
C THR A 82 -3.52 4.11 -17.91
N GLU A 83 -3.90 2.86 -17.64
CA GLU A 83 -4.79 2.50 -16.54
C GLU A 83 -4.12 2.76 -15.19
N ALA A 84 -2.82 2.51 -15.09
CA ALA A 84 -2.02 2.85 -13.91
C ALA A 84 -2.08 4.35 -13.63
N ARG A 85 -1.82 5.17 -14.63
CA ARG A 85 -1.87 6.63 -14.51
C ARG A 85 -3.23 7.12 -14.03
N GLN A 86 -4.32 6.72 -14.69
CA GLN A 86 -5.68 7.14 -14.32
C GLN A 86 -6.02 6.74 -12.88
N THR A 87 -5.63 5.52 -12.48
CA THR A 87 -5.87 5.00 -11.13
C THR A 87 -5.08 5.77 -10.09
N LEU A 88 -3.81 6.08 -10.38
CA LEU A 88 -2.92 6.79 -9.45
C LEU A 88 -3.21 8.29 -9.37
N GLU A 89 -3.65 8.93 -10.45
CA GLU A 89 -4.18 10.31 -10.41
C GLU A 89 -5.39 10.39 -9.47
N ARG A 90 -6.27 9.39 -9.50
CA ARG A 90 -7.38 9.28 -8.54
C ARG A 90 -6.90 9.01 -7.12
N ALA A 91 -5.87 8.17 -6.94
CA ALA A 91 -5.29 7.92 -5.61
C ALA A 91 -4.78 9.21 -4.96
N VAL A 92 -4.00 10.01 -5.70
CA VAL A 92 -3.49 11.32 -5.23
C VAL A 92 -4.62 12.31 -4.94
N GLN A 93 -5.70 12.32 -5.74
CA GLN A 93 -6.88 13.16 -5.46
C GLN A 93 -7.59 12.79 -4.16
N LEU A 94 -7.62 11.51 -3.80
CA LEU A 94 -8.24 11.02 -2.56
C LEU A 94 -7.34 11.23 -1.34
N ASP A 95 -6.05 11.10 -1.52
CA ASP A 95 -5.04 11.24 -0.48
C ASP A 95 -3.73 11.82 -1.06
N ASN A 96 -3.60 13.13 -0.95
CA ASN A 96 -2.41 13.84 -1.42
C ASN A 96 -1.16 13.62 -0.53
N ASP A 97 -1.35 13.03 0.63
CA ASP A 97 -0.25 12.76 1.58
C ASP A 97 0.28 11.32 1.49
N ASP A 98 -0.33 10.46 0.62
CA ASP A 98 0.16 9.10 0.41
C ASP A 98 1.46 9.11 -0.44
N PRO A 99 2.63 8.81 0.17
CA PRO A 99 3.91 8.90 -0.53
C PRO A 99 4.05 7.91 -1.68
N LEU A 100 3.43 6.73 -1.57
CA LEU A 100 3.44 5.73 -2.63
C LEU A 100 2.53 6.12 -3.81
N ALA A 101 1.46 6.89 -3.57
CA ALA A 101 0.63 7.41 -4.65
C ALA A 101 1.44 8.33 -5.57
N HIS A 102 2.19 9.29 -5.02
CA HIS A 102 3.06 10.18 -5.78
C HIS A 102 4.18 9.42 -6.51
N LEU A 103 4.84 8.50 -5.81
CA LEU A 103 5.93 7.70 -6.37
C LEU A 103 5.47 6.92 -7.61
N TYR A 104 4.38 6.14 -7.48
CA TYR A 104 3.89 5.34 -8.60
C TYR A 104 3.20 6.17 -9.68
N LEU A 105 2.53 7.29 -9.34
CA LEU A 105 2.03 8.24 -10.32
C LEU A 105 3.16 8.80 -11.18
N GLY A 106 4.28 9.17 -10.57
CA GLY A 106 5.44 9.66 -11.29
C GLY A 106 5.99 8.64 -12.29
N ILE A 107 6.06 7.36 -11.89
CA ILE A 107 6.45 6.26 -12.78
C ILE A 107 5.47 6.14 -13.96
N ALA A 108 4.17 6.16 -13.70
CA ALA A 108 3.14 6.07 -14.74
C ALA A 108 3.21 7.27 -15.72
N LEU A 109 3.46 8.48 -15.21
CA LEU A 109 3.60 9.68 -16.02
C LEU A 109 4.82 9.60 -16.95
N ILE A 110 5.98 9.14 -16.47
CA ILE A 110 7.15 8.95 -17.34
C ILE A 110 6.83 7.93 -18.44
N LYS A 111 6.25 6.79 -18.08
CA LYS A 111 5.89 5.72 -19.03
C LYS A 111 4.85 6.17 -20.07
N THR A 112 3.99 7.14 -19.73
CA THR A 112 2.99 7.72 -20.64
C THR A 112 3.43 9.00 -21.34
N GLY A 113 4.72 9.38 -21.25
CA GLY A 113 5.33 10.46 -22.04
C GLY A 113 5.42 11.82 -21.33
N GLU A 114 4.97 11.95 -20.08
CA GLU A 114 5.08 13.18 -19.29
C GLU A 114 6.33 13.17 -18.38
N GLY A 115 7.51 13.02 -18.99
CA GLY A 115 8.77 12.78 -18.30
C GLY A 115 9.10 13.76 -17.18
N GLU A 116 9.00 15.07 -17.44
CA GLU A 116 9.34 16.10 -16.46
C GLU A 116 8.36 16.19 -15.28
N ARG A 117 7.05 15.99 -15.55
CA ARG A 117 6.05 15.92 -14.50
C ARG A 117 6.26 14.66 -13.65
N GLY A 118 6.47 13.53 -14.32
CA GLY A 118 6.68 12.25 -13.66
C GLY A 118 7.94 12.25 -12.78
N ARG A 119 9.04 12.87 -13.22
CA ARG A 119 10.24 13.05 -12.42
C ARG A 119 9.94 13.79 -11.11
N ARG A 120 9.23 14.92 -11.19
CA ARG A 120 8.86 15.69 -9.97
C ARG A 120 8.00 14.89 -9.01
N GLU A 121 7.07 14.09 -9.53
CA GLU A 121 6.22 13.24 -8.70
C GLU A 121 7.03 12.13 -8.02
N ILE A 122 7.98 11.46 -8.73
CA ILE A 122 8.87 10.46 -8.11
C ILE A 122 9.72 11.10 -7.01
N GLU A 123 10.37 12.23 -7.29
CA GLU A 123 11.22 12.93 -6.32
C GLU A 123 10.41 13.36 -5.08
N SER A 124 9.17 13.84 -5.28
CA SER A 124 8.25 14.16 -4.19
C SER A 124 7.88 12.94 -3.36
N GLY A 125 7.50 11.84 -4.02
CA GLY A 125 7.16 10.59 -3.34
C GLY A 125 8.33 10.00 -2.57
N LEU A 126 9.53 9.98 -3.14
CA LEU A 126 10.75 9.52 -2.47
C LEU A 126 11.06 10.36 -1.23
N LYS A 127 10.98 11.68 -1.35
CA LYS A 127 11.20 12.57 -0.21
C LYS A 127 10.15 12.34 0.88
N SER A 128 8.89 12.22 0.53
CA SER A 128 7.81 11.94 1.48
C SER A 128 7.98 10.59 2.20
N ILE A 129 8.53 9.56 1.52
CA ILE A 129 8.90 8.29 2.16
C ILE A 129 10.04 8.50 3.18
N ASP A 130 11.10 9.24 2.80
CA ASP A 130 12.23 9.55 3.71
C ASP A 130 11.75 10.29 4.96
N ASP A 131 10.99 11.38 4.78
CA ASP A 131 10.40 12.19 5.85
C ASP A 131 9.49 11.33 6.77
N THR A 132 8.69 10.43 6.18
CA THR A 132 7.81 9.50 6.92
C THR A 132 8.61 8.52 7.77
N LEU A 133 9.65 7.91 7.21
CA LEU A 133 10.51 6.95 7.93
C LEU A 133 11.30 7.65 9.04
N GLU A 134 11.79 8.87 8.81
CA GLU A 134 12.51 9.67 9.80
C GLU A 134 11.59 10.01 10.98
N TYR A 135 10.41 10.57 10.70
CA TYR A 135 9.41 10.87 11.73
C TYR A 135 9.02 9.62 12.55
N ILE A 136 8.74 8.50 11.89
CA ILE A 136 8.36 7.27 12.61
C ILE A 136 9.50 6.76 13.47
N ALA A 137 10.75 6.77 12.97
CA ALA A 137 11.91 6.25 13.68
C ALA A 137 12.26 7.08 14.91
N GLU A 138 12.10 8.41 14.84
CA GLU A 138 12.51 9.34 15.90
C GLU A 138 11.41 9.63 16.92
N ASP A 139 10.17 9.82 16.45
CA ASP A 139 9.09 10.38 17.26
C ASP A 139 8.11 9.31 17.81
N LEU A 140 8.18 8.06 17.38
CA LEU A 140 7.22 7.05 17.80
C LEU A 140 7.82 5.96 18.69
N VAL A 141 7.04 5.55 19.71
CA VAL A 141 7.43 4.54 20.72
C VAL A 141 7.97 3.23 20.11
N TYR A 142 7.48 2.85 18.93
CA TYR A 142 7.93 1.65 18.22
C TYR A 142 8.66 1.99 16.91
N GLY A 143 9.20 3.21 16.81
CA GLY A 143 9.91 3.69 15.63
C GLY A 143 11.13 2.84 15.27
N PHE A 144 11.79 2.28 16.28
CA PHE A 144 12.98 1.42 16.10
C PHE A 144 12.74 0.14 15.28
N TYR A 145 11.48 -0.24 15.02
CA TYR A 145 11.16 -1.34 14.11
C TYR A 145 11.18 -0.93 12.63
N TRP A 146 11.19 0.38 12.35
CA TRP A 146 11.10 0.93 11.00
C TRP A 146 12.48 1.28 10.45
N ASP A 147 12.84 0.64 9.34
CA ASP A 147 14.13 0.85 8.64
C ASP A 147 15.33 0.98 9.62
N PRO A 148 15.53 0.01 10.54
CA PRO A 148 16.45 0.14 11.67
C PRO A 148 17.92 0.32 11.23
N ASN A 149 18.27 -0.11 10.03
CA ASN A 149 19.60 0.04 9.44
C ASN A 149 19.68 1.23 8.47
N MET A 150 18.65 2.08 8.40
CA MET A 150 18.56 3.22 7.48
C MET A 150 18.77 2.84 6.00
N GLN A 151 18.48 1.61 5.60
CA GLN A 151 18.77 1.13 4.25
C GLN A 151 17.88 1.83 3.22
N ILE A 152 16.57 1.93 3.48
CA ILE A 152 15.63 2.58 2.58
C ILE A 152 15.93 4.07 2.49
N ARG A 153 16.14 4.74 3.63
CA ARG A 153 16.50 6.17 3.69
C ARG A 153 17.79 6.47 2.95
N ASN A 154 18.83 5.64 3.11
CA ASN A 154 20.11 5.82 2.40
C ASN A 154 19.95 5.60 0.89
N ASP A 155 19.14 4.63 0.46
CA ASP A 155 18.80 4.39 -0.95
C ASP A 155 18.07 5.58 -1.58
N ILE A 156 17.12 6.18 -0.86
CA ILE A 156 16.40 7.38 -1.29
C ILE A 156 17.37 8.55 -1.44
N ARG A 157 18.13 8.87 -0.39
CA ARG A 157 19.08 10.00 -0.37
C ARG A 157 20.12 9.88 -1.49
N SER A 158 20.63 8.67 -1.71
CA SER A 158 21.55 8.39 -2.82
C SER A 158 20.90 8.58 -4.19
N SER A 159 19.65 8.12 -4.36
CA SER A 159 18.90 8.25 -5.62
C SER A 159 18.57 9.71 -5.93
N LEU A 160 18.21 10.50 -4.91
CA LEU A 160 17.91 11.94 -5.07
C LEU A 160 19.18 12.77 -5.34
N ALA A 161 20.32 12.39 -4.76
CA ALA A 161 21.60 13.06 -4.99
C ALA A 161 22.20 12.74 -6.36
N ALA A 162 21.91 11.57 -6.92
CA ALA A 162 22.39 11.15 -8.23
C ALA A 162 21.58 11.85 -9.35
N LYS A 163 22.27 12.26 -10.43
CA LYS A 163 21.58 12.79 -11.62
C LYS A 163 21.09 11.63 -12.50
N LEU A 164 20.09 10.90 -11.99
CA LEU A 164 19.51 9.77 -12.70
C LEU A 164 18.73 10.23 -13.93
N ASP A 165 18.80 9.48 -15.04
CA ASP A 165 17.86 9.63 -16.13
C ASP A 165 16.49 9.04 -15.78
N ASN A 166 15.49 9.20 -16.67
CA ASN A 166 14.13 8.75 -16.39
C ASN A 166 14.05 7.22 -16.21
N ALA A 167 14.81 6.44 -16.96
CA ALA A 167 14.80 4.98 -16.85
C ALA A 167 15.42 4.52 -15.51
N GLN A 168 16.53 5.12 -15.12
CA GLN A 168 17.20 4.86 -13.84
C GLN A 168 16.32 5.28 -12.65
N LEU A 169 15.61 6.42 -12.78
CA LEU A 169 14.71 6.92 -11.75
C LEU A 169 13.49 6.02 -11.57
N ILE A 170 12.92 5.46 -12.64
CA ILE A 170 11.85 4.45 -12.57
C ILE A 170 12.37 3.22 -11.80
N ILE A 171 13.51 2.68 -12.17
CA ILE A 171 14.08 1.48 -11.51
C ILE A 171 14.31 1.74 -10.01
N ALA A 172 14.87 2.89 -9.65
CA ALA A 172 15.08 3.27 -8.26
C ALA A 172 13.74 3.39 -7.51
N GLY A 173 12.75 4.06 -8.12
CA GLY A 173 11.42 4.24 -7.54
C GLY A 173 10.68 2.93 -7.32
N GLU A 174 10.66 2.04 -8.31
CA GLU A 174 10.03 0.71 -8.19
C GLU A 174 10.68 -0.11 -7.06
N ARG A 175 12.00 -0.10 -6.96
CA ARG A 175 12.74 -0.81 -5.91
C ARG A 175 12.43 -0.24 -4.53
N ILE A 176 12.51 1.08 -4.36
CA ILE A 176 12.28 1.76 -3.08
C ILE A 176 10.82 1.60 -2.65
N GLY A 177 9.86 1.77 -3.56
CA GLY A 177 8.45 1.58 -3.27
C GLY A 177 8.11 0.16 -2.79
N LYS A 178 8.75 -0.84 -3.40
CA LYS A 178 8.63 -2.24 -2.95
C LYS A 178 9.24 -2.45 -1.56
N GLN A 179 10.46 -1.96 -1.33
CA GLN A 179 11.13 -2.05 -0.02
C GLN A 179 10.31 -1.38 1.09
N PHE A 180 9.71 -0.22 0.81
CA PHE A 180 8.88 0.48 1.76
C PHE A 180 7.59 -0.28 2.08
N ASP A 181 6.91 -0.88 1.07
CA ASP A 181 5.73 -1.74 1.30
C ASP A 181 6.08 -2.99 2.13
N GLU A 182 7.23 -3.62 1.88
CA GLU A 182 7.74 -4.74 2.67
C GLU A 182 8.07 -4.32 4.11
N GLU A 183 8.63 -3.12 4.30
CA GLU A 183 8.95 -2.56 5.62
C GLU A 183 7.68 -2.28 6.44
N ILE A 184 6.60 -1.79 5.83
CA ILE A 184 5.29 -1.63 6.48
C ILE A 184 4.84 -2.97 7.10
N ASP A 185 4.93 -4.06 6.36
CA ASP A 185 4.52 -5.38 6.85
C ASP A 185 5.47 -5.95 7.90
N LYS A 186 6.77 -5.73 7.76
CA LYS A 186 7.78 -6.16 8.73
C LYS A 186 7.58 -5.43 10.06
N ALA A 187 7.53 -4.11 10.04
CA ALA A 187 7.34 -3.30 11.24
C ALA A 187 6.03 -3.66 11.98
N ARG A 188 4.96 -3.94 11.24
CA ARG A 188 3.69 -4.41 11.81
C ARG A 188 3.85 -5.74 12.56
N ARG A 189 4.55 -6.71 11.97
CA ARG A 189 4.78 -8.03 12.59
C ARG A 189 5.66 -7.91 13.84
N ASP A 190 6.72 -7.14 13.77
CA ASP A 190 7.68 -6.97 14.87
C ASP A 190 7.04 -6.22 16.05
N GLN A 191 6.24 -5.21 15.77
CA GLN A 191 5.46 -4.51 16.78
C GLN A 191 4.43 -5.43 17.46
N ALA A 192 3.78 -6.31 16.71
CA ALA A 192 2.83 -7.28 17.26
C ALA A 192 3.53 -8.29 18.18
N ARG A 193 4.73 -8.76 17.81
CA ARG A 193 5.55 -9.66 18.64
C ARG A 193 6.02 -8.98 19.93
N GLY A 194 6.46 -7.72 19.86
CA GLY A 194 6.87 -6.94 21.02
C GLY A 194 5.76 -6.75 22.05
N ARG A 195 4.51 -6.59 21.61
CA ARG A 195 3.33 -6.50 22.49
C ARG A 195 2.99 -7.83 23.16
N GLY A 196 3.11 -8.96 22.44
CA GLY A 196 2.80 -10.29 22.99
C GLY A 196 3.81 -10.78 24.04
N GLY A 197 5.04 -10.28 24.00
CA GLY A 197 6.09 -10.64 24.96
C GLY A 197 5.97 -9.97 26.34
N SER A 198 5.23 -8.87 26.45
CA SER A 198 5.05 -8.14 27.71
C SER A 198 3.91 -8.70 28.59
N ASP A 199 2.97 -9.46 28.03
CA ASP A 199 1.82 -10.01 28.78
C ASP A 199 2.10 -11.36 29.46
N SER A 200 3.20 -12.05 29.14
CA SER A 200 3.52 -13.35 29.70
C SER A 200 4.36 -13.32 31.00
N GLY A 201 4.71 -12.15 31.52
CA GLY A 201 5.59 -11.93 32.68
C GLY A 201 4.89 -11.65 34.02
N GLY A 202 3.54 -11.70 34.11
CA GLY A 202 2.79 -11.30 35.30
C GLY A 202 1.92 -12.41 35.92
N GLY A 203 2.52 -13.50 36.41
CA GLY A 203 1.73 -14.52 37.05
C GLY A 203 2.58 -15.57 37.79
N GLY A 204 3.03 -15.26 38.99
CA GLY A 204 3.70 -16.26 39.82
C GLY A 204 4.39 -15.69 41.06
N GLY A 205 3.64 -15.46 42.12
CA GLY A 205 4.23 -15.06 43.40
C GLY A 205 3.18 -14.98 44.48
N SER A 206 2.83 -16.09 45.04
CA SER A 206 2.20 -16.17 46.36
C SER A 206 3.13 -16.94 47.27
#